data_4bb81d251814e1a21fc1216bedf3d92a
#
_entry.id   4bb81d251814e1a21fc1216bedf3d92a
#
_cell.length_a   1.000
_cell.length_b   1.000
_cell.length_c   1.000
_cell.angle_alpha   90.00
_cell.angle_beta   90.00
_cell.angle_gamma   90.00
#
_symmetry.space_group_name_H-M   'P 1'
#
loop_
_entity.id
_entity.type
_entity.pdbx_description
1 polymer ?
#
loop_
_entity_poly.entity_id
_entity_poly.type
_entity_poly.pdbx_seq_one_letter_code
_entity_poly.pdbx_strand_id
1 'polypeptide(L)'
;LPPFVTRDNTGIYRGTIDAYHSVMGYIRRSSQKYIIISGSHTVFNTTFHDMIAQHIRTGADITFMYNEVGIHHPDDQFNELRFNLAEDGRVTGIQLNPNQPATPHSSCDVVMMEKTTFEYLIEDAYSRGDTDFLRDVLLRKVGELKMYGWRYDGYVGCISSLPGYFNHNINV
;
A
#
# COMPACT_ATOMS: atom_id res chain seq x y z
N LEU A 1 9.80 -4.97 7.97
CA LEU A 1 10.05 -4.99 9.42
C LEU A 1 10.69 -6.30 9.79
N PRO A 2 11.86 -6.32 10.49
CA PRO A 2 12.42 -7.56 11.01
C PRO A 2 11.50 -8.15 12.08
N PRO A 3 11.45 -9.48 12.25
CA PRO A 3 10.66 -10.10 13.30
C PRO A 3 11.07 -9.58 14.68
N PHE A 4 10.12 -9.03 15.40
CA PHE A 4 10.33 -8.58 16.77
C PHE A 4 9.81 -9.68 17.71
N VAL A 5 10.70 -10.31 18.46
CA VAL A 5 10.32 -11.37 19.41
C VAL A 5 9.62 -10.73 20.61
N THR A 6 8.36 -10.99 20.76
CA THR A 6 7.52 -10.63 21.91
C THR A 6 6.96 -11.90 22.56
N ARG A 7 6.27 -11.76 23.71
CA ARG A 7 5.57 -12.89 24.32
C ARG A 7 4.49 -13.48 23.39
N ASP A 8 3.90 -12.64 22.54
CA ASP A 8 2.81 -13.01 21.62
C ASP A 8 3.32 -13.40 20.22
N ASN A 9 4.60 -13.08 19.92
CA ASN A 9 5.23 -13.44 18.67
C ASN A 9 6.64 -13.99 18.93
N THR A 10 6.74 -15.31 18.98
CA THR A 10 8.01 -16.03 19.22
C THR A 10 8.67 -16.55 17.94
N GLY A 11 8.12 -16.22 16.76
CA GLY A 11 8.55 -16.80 15.49
C GLY A 11 8.72 -15.78 14.36
N ILE A 12 8.83 -16.30 13.15
CA ILE A 12 8.85 -15.54 11.91
C ILE A 12 7.43 -15.06 11.61
N TYR A 13 7.26 -13.82 11.10
CA TYR A 13 5.97 -13.33 10.64
C TYR A 13 5.42 -14.23 9.53
N ARG A 14 4.15 -14.60 9.64
CA ARG A 14 3.44 -15.37 8.62
C ARG A 14 3.14 -14.52 7.38
N GLY A 15 3.04 -13.18 7.59
CA GLY A 15 2.77 -12.21 6.55
C GLY A 15 2.78 -10.78 7.07
N THR A 16 2.26 -9.86 6.25
CA THR A 16 2.26 -8.42 6.54
C THR A 16 1.39 -8.04 7.74
N ILE A 17 0.31 -8.80 8.01
CA ILE A 17 -0.56 -8.56 9.17
C ILE A 17 0.21 -8.77 10.46
N ASP A 18 0.97 -9.86 10.61
CA ASP A 18 1.79 -10.10 11.81
C ASP A 18 2.83 -8.99 12.01
N ALA A 19 3.46 -8.53 10.92
CA ALA A 19 4.43 -7.46 10.97
C ALA A 19 3.81 -6.14 11.44
N TYR A 20 2.63 -5.77 10.93
CA TYR A 20 1.93 -4.56 11.34
C TYR A 20 1.41 -4.66 12.77
N HIS A 21 0.85 -5.80 13.15
CA HIS A 21 0.39 -6.03 14.52
C HIS A 21 1.53 -5.92 15.53
N SER A 22 2.73 -6.42 15.21
CA SER A 22 3.90 -6.35 16.10
C SER A 22 4.34 -4.94 16.46
N VAL A 23 4.08 -3.95 15.59
CA VAL A 23 4.43 -2.53 15.80
C VAL A 23 3.25 -1.68 16.24
N MET A 24 2.08 -2.27 16.47
CA MET A 24 0.85 -1.57 16.85
C MET A 24 1.04 -0.69 18.10
N GLY A 25 1.85 -1.13 19.05
CA GLY A 25 2.18 -0.36 20.25
C GLY A 25 2.87 0.98 19.96
N TYR A 26 3.68 1.08 18.89
CA TYR A 26 4.28 2.34 18.44
C TYR A 26 3.27 3.22 17.75
N ILE A 27 2.44 2.64 16.89
CA ILE A 27 1.41 3.34 16.14
C ILE A 27 0.42 3.99 17.09
N ARG A 28 -0.06 3.27 18.10
CA ARG A 28 -1.02 3.78 19.09
C ARG A 28 -0.47 4.96 19.89
N ARG A 29 0.82 4.96 20.22
CA ARG A 29 1.47 6.06 20.94
C ARG A 29 1.72 7.30 20.10
N SER A 30 1.71 7.18 18.76
CA SER A 30 1.87 8.30 17.86
C SER A 30 0.69 9.27 17.99
N SER A 31 0.96 10.58 17.98
CA SER A 31 -0.07 11.62 17.92
C SER A 31 -0.56 11.92 16.50
N GLN A 32 0.03 11.30 15.48
CA GLN A 32 -0.31 11.53 14.09
C GLN A 32 -1.68 10.93 13.75
N LYS A 33 -2.46 11.68 12.97
CA LYS A 33 -3.81 11.26 12.55
C LYS A 33 -3.77 10.25 11.40
N TYR A 34 -2.84 10.41 10.47
CA TYR A 34 -2.72 9.61 9.26
C TYR A 34 -1.51 8.70 9.29
N ILE A 35 -1.63 7.56 8.65
CA ILE A 35 -0.56 6.58 8.42
C ILE A 35 -0.35 6.45 6.93
N ILE A 36 0.92 6.43 6.52
CA ILE A 36 1.34 6.07 5.16
C ILE A 36 2.13 4.78 5.27
N ILE A 37 1.73 3.81 4.47
CA ILE A 37 2.40 2.52 4.32
C ILE A 37 3.03 2.52 2.94
N SER A 38 4.31 2.22 2.85
CA SER A 38 4.97 2.00 1.57
C SER A 38 5.93 0.82 1.65
N GLY A 39 6.21 0.20 0.52
CA GLY A 39 7.27 -0.79 0.41
C GLY A 39 8.63 -0.16 0.68
N SER A 40 9.50 -0.88 1.39
CA SER A 40 10.86 -0.43 1.69
C SER A 40 11.79 -0.38 0.45
N HIS A 41 11.33 -0.94 -0.66
CA HIS A 41 11.99 -1.02 -1.95
C HIS A 41 11.45 0.02 -2.96
N THR A 42 10.47 0.83 -2.56
CA THR A 42 9.89 1.88 -3.42
C THR A 42 10.59 3.20 -3.19
N VAL A 43 11.03 3.84 -4.27
CA VAL A 43 11.71 5.14 -4.28
C VAL A 43 10.81 6.16 -4.95
N PHE A 44 10.54 7.27 -4.29
CA PHE A 44 9.73 8.38 -4.80
C PHE A 44 10.18 9.71 -4.18
N ASN A 45 9.80 10.82 -4.81
CA ASN A 45 10.08 12.15 -4.30
C ASN A 45 8.77 12.95 -4.21
N THR A 46 8.10 12.85 -3.05
CA THR A 46 6.85 13.57 -2.80
C THR A 46 6.70 13.94 -1.32
N THR A 47 5.91 14.99 -1.05
CA THR A 47 5.61 15.45 0.31
C THR A 47 4.28 14.92 0.86
N PHE A 48 3.50 14.21 0.08
CA PHE A 48 2.17 13.68 0.39
C PHE A 48 1.09 14.73 0.78
N HIS A 49 1.37 16.03 0.75
CA HIS A 49 0.38 17.06 1.11
C HIS A 49 -0.88 16.98 0.24
N ASP A 50 -0.71 16.83 -1.06
CA ASP A 50 -1.83 16.76 -2.01
C ASP A 50 -2.62 15.46 -1.85
N MET A 51 -1.94 14.35 -1.54
CA MET A 51 -2.58 13.07 -1.24
C MET A 51 -3.45 13.18 0.02
N ILE A 52 -2.94 13.81 1.09
CA ILE A 52 -3.69 14.07 2.32
C ILE A 52 -4.88 14.99 2.06
N ALA A 53 -4.68 16.07 1.30
CA ALA A 53 -5.75 17.00 0.95
C ALA A 53 -6.86 16.31 0.15
N GLN A 54 -6.52 15.46 -0.81
CA GLN A 54 -7.50 14.67 -1.56
C GLN A 54 -8.23 13.68 -0.65
N HIS A 55 -7.52 12.96 0.20
CA HIS A 55 -8.11 12.00 1.16
C HIS A 55 -9.18 12.66 2.03
N ILE A 56 -8.87 13.84 2.59
CA ILE A 56 -9.81 14.60 3.42
C ILE A 56 -11.00 15.07 2.58
N ARG A 57 -10.75 15.62 1.40
CA ARG A 57 -11.80 16.16 0.50
C ARG A 57 -12.79 15.09 0.05
N THR A 58 -12.31 13.89 -0.26
CA THR A 58 -13.15 12.78 -0.73
C THR A 58 -13.83 12.03 0.41
N GLY A 59 -13.40 12.24 1.66
CA GLY A 59 -13.84 11.45 2.80
C GLY A 59 -13.49 9.98 2.63
N ALA A 60 -12.32 9.71 2.04
CA ALA A 60 -11.83 8.36 1.81
C ALA A 60 -11.51 7.65 3.12
N ASP A 61 -11.74 6.34 3.17
CA ASP A 61 -11.20 5.46 4.21
C ASP A 61 -9.75 5.08 3.90
N ILE A 62 -9.48 4.88 2.59
CA ILE A 62 -8.15 4.50 2.08
C ILE A 62 -7.87 5.29 0.79
N THR A 63 -6.65 5.79 0.67
CA THR A 63 -6.14 6.40 -0.58
C THR A 63 -4.90 5.67 -1.05
N PHE A 64 -4.89 5.25 -2.32
CA PHE A 64 -3.76 4.61 -2.99
C PHE A 64 -3.04 5.61 -3.87
N MET A 65 -1.72 5.59 -3.86
CA MET A 65 -0.91 6.29 -4.86
C MET A 65 -0.78 5.41 -6.10
N TYR A 66 -1.07 5.97 -7.27
CA TYR A 66 -0.96 5.26 -8.54
C TYR A 66 -0.36 6.14 -9.64
N ASN A 67 0.17 5.49 -10.67
CA ASN A 67 0.54 6.13 -11.93
C ASN A 67 0.06 5.29 -13.13
N GLU A 68 0.30 5.78 -14.35
CA GLU A 68 -0.08 5.07 -15.59
C GLU A 68 1.11 4.41 -16.29
N VAL A 69 2.30 4.57 -15.75
CA VAL A 69 3.54 4.02 -16.33
C VAL A 69 3.91 2.67 -15.70
N GLY A 70 3.55 2.47 -14.42
CA GLY A 70 4.04 1.38 -13.58
C GLY A 70 5.37 1.74 -12.91
N ILE A 71 5.76 0.95 -11.93
CA ILE A 71 6.98 1.15 -11.12
C ILE A 71 7.96 0.00 -11.23
N HIS A 72 7.54 -1.09 -11.88
CA HIS A 72 8.30 -2.33 -11.95
C HIS A 72 9.08 -2.45 -13.25
N HIS A 73 10.31 -2.95 -13.15
CA HIS A 73 11.06 -3.40 -14.32
C HIS A 73 10.42 -4.71 -14.86
N PRO A 74 10.43 -4.97 -16.18
CA PRO A 74 9.84 -6.20 -16.75
C PRO A 74 10.36 -7.51 -16.13
N ASP A 75 11.59 -7.49 -15.58
CA ASP A 75 12.22 -8.65 -14.94
C ASP A 75 11.89 -8.78 -13.44
N ASP A 76 11.13 -7.84 -12.88
CA ASP A 76 10.77 -7.86 -11.48
C ASP A 76 9.67 -8.90 -11.21
N GLN A 77 9.94 -9.84 -10.31
CA GLN A 77 8.94 -10.75 -9.77
C GLN A 77 8.22 -10.09 -8.59
N PHE A 78 7.35 -9.16 -8.88
CA PHE A 78 6.65 -8.40 -7.85
C PHE A 78 5.13 -8.51 -7.98
N ASN A 79 4.42 -8.35 -6.86
CA ASN A 79 2.96 -8.29 -6.89
C ASN A 79 2.51 -6.93 -7.43
N GLU A 80 2.19 -6.88 -8.72
CA GLU A 80 1.63 -5.68 -9.34
C GLU A 80 0.15 -5.55 -9.01
N LEU A 81 -0.23 -4.39 -8.48
CA LEU A 81 -1.61 -4.00 -8.30
C LEU A 81 -2.05 -3.03 -9.38
N ARG A 82 -3.23 -3.28 -9.94
CA ARG A 82 -3.90 -2.39 -10.86
C ARG A 82 -5.28 -2.01 -10.34
N PHE A 83 -5.63 -0.73 -10.52
CA PHE A 83 -6.89 -0.18 -10.02
C PHE A 83 -7.87 0.11 -11.15
N ASN A 84 -9.10 -0.37 -11.02
CA ASN A 84 -10.21 0.14 -11.80
C ASN A 84 -10.74 1.38 -11.08
N LEU A 85 -10.74 2.53 -11.75
CA LEU A 85 -11.18 3.80 -11.19
C LEU A 85 -12.47 4.25 -11.87
N ALA A 86 -13.41 4.79 -11.09
CA ALA A 86 -14.53 5.57 -11.60
C ALA A 86 -14.06 6.98 -11.98
N GLU A 87 -14.93 7.76 -12.63
CA GLU A 87 -14.63 9.13 -13.08
C GLU A 87 -14.25 10.09 -11.94
N ASP A 88 -14.76 9.86 -10.74
CA ASP A 88 -14.44 10.61 -9.51
C ASP A 88 -13.16 10.15 -8.82
N GLY A 89 -12.45 9.17 -9.39
CA GLY A 89 -11.23 8.58 -8.83
C GLY A 89 -11.47 7.50 -7.78
N ARG A 90 -12.72 7.09 -7.55
CA ARG A 90 -13.05 5.99 -6.63
C ARG A 90 -12.58 4.66 -7.20
N VAL A 91 -11.92 3.86 -6.36
CA VAL A 91 -11.51 2.50 -6.71
C VAL A 91 -12.73 1.58 -6.71
N THR A 92 -13.05 1.03 -7.87
CA THR A 92 -14.18 0.10 -8.07
C THR A 92 -13.74 -1.35 -8.17
N GLY A 93 -12.43 -1.59 -8.35
CA GLY A 93 -11.84 -2.92 -8.39
C GLY A 93 -10.33 -2.85 -8.27
N ILE A 94 -9.74 -3.93 -7.75
CA ILE A 94 -8.30 -4.12 -7.65
C ILE A 94 -7.95 -5.43 -8.34
N GLN A 95 -6.96 -5.39 -9.22
CA GLN A 95 -6.40 -6.56 -9.89
C GLN A 95 -5.01 -6.84 -9.34
N LEU A 96 -4.75 -8.08 -8.98
CA LEU A 96 -3.44 -8.54 -8.51
C LEU A 96 -2.78 -9.38 -9.60
N ASN A 97 -1.60 -8.98 -10.04
CA ASN A 97 -0.80 -9.67 -11.06
C ASN A 97 -1.60 -10.05 -12.32
N PRO A 98 -2.31 -9.11 -12.96
CA PRO A 98 -3.10 -9.46 -14.13
C PRO A 98 -2.18 -9.80 -15.31
N ASN A 99 -2.38 -10.97 -15.93
CA ASN A 99 -1.66 -11.34 -17.16
C ASN A 99 -1.95 -10.39 -18.32
N GLN A 100 -3.14 -9.81 -18.34
CA GLN A 100 -3.57 -8.75 -19.26
C GLN A 100 -4.26 -7.66 -18.43
N PRO A 101 -3.55 -6.55 -18.12
CA PRO A 101 -4.13 -5.46 -17.36
C PRO A 101 -5.32 -4.83 -18.08
N ALA A 102 -6.47 -4.78 -17.44
CA ALA A 102 -7.66 -4.10 -17.98
C ALA A 102 -7.59 -2.56 -17.82
N THR A 103 -6.59 -2.05 -17.11
CA THR A 103 -6.46 -0.63 -16.76
C THR A 103 -4.98 -0.22 -16.72
N PRO A 104 -4.64 1.02 -17.10
CA PRO A 104 -3.27 1.52 -17.00
C PRO A 104 -2.87 1.90 -15.56
N HIS A 105 -3.82 2.00 -14.62
CA HIS A 105 -3.57 2.56 -13.29
C HIS A 105 -2.80 1.57 -12.40
N SER A 106 -1.48 1.69 -12.38
CA SER A 106 -0.57 0.85 -11.60
C SER A 106 -0.32 1.43 -10.21
N SER A 107 -0.37 0.59 -9.18
CA SER A 107 -0.03 1.01 -7.81
C SER A 107 1.43 1.43 -7.71
N CYS A 108 1.68 2.49 -6.97
CA CYS A 108 3.04 2.90 -6.56
C CYS A 108 3.46 2.30 -5.21
N ASP A 109 2.77 1.27 -4.74
CA ASP A 109 3.03 0.60 -3.46
C ASP A 109 3.00 1.57 -2.26
N VAL A 110 2.13 2.58 -2.34
CA VAL A 110 1.88 3.55 -1.27
C VAL A 110 0.39 3.61 -0.97
N VAL A 111 0.07 3.41 0.30
CA VAL A 111 -1.31 3.41 0.82
C VAL A 111 -1.40 4.34 2.02
N MET A 112 -2.43 5.17 2.06
CA MET A 112 -2.70 6.09 3.16
C MET A 112 -4.08 5.88 3.73
N MET A 113 -4.21 6.00 5.05
CA MET A 113 -5.47 5.96 5.78
C MET A 113 -5.37 6.67 7.14
N GLU A 114 -6.51 6.87 7.79
CA GLU A 114 -6.48 7.30 9.20
C GLU A 114 -5.89 6.20 10.09
N LYS A 115 -5.19 6.64 11.15
CA LYS A 115 -4.60 5.72 12.14
C LYS A 115 -5.65 4.78 12.75
N THR A 116 -6.81 5.31 13.08
CA THR A 116 -7.92 4.54 13.66
C THR A 116 -8.47 3.48 12.70
N THR A 117 -8.54 3.79 11.41
CA THR A 117 -8.91 2.84 10.36
C THR A 117 -7.88 1.71 10.26
N PHE A 118 -6.59 2.06 10.26
CA PHE A 118 -5.51 1.09 10.23
C PHE A 118 -5.55 0.15 11.44
N GLU A 119 -5.66 0.72 12.66
CA GLU A 119 -5.74 -0.07 13.89
C GLU A 119 -6.89 -1.06 13.84
N TYR A 120 -8.07 -0.60 13.43
CA TYR A 120 -9.24 -1.47 13.29
C TYR A 120 -9.02 -2.59 12.28
N LEU A 121 -8.51 -2.27 11.09
CA LEU A 121 -8.31 -3.26 10.03
C LEU A 121 -7.28 -4.33 10.41
N ILE A 122 -6.20 -3.95 11.08
CA ILE A 122 -5.16 -4.89 11.49
C ILE A 122 -5.63 -5.78 12.64
N GLU A 123 -6.30 -5.22 13.67
CA GLU A 123 -6.81 -6.00 14.78
C GLU A 123 -7.88 -7.00 14.32
N ASP A 124 -8.81 -6.56 13.47
CA ASP A 124 -9.85 -7.41 12.90
C ASP A 124 -9.25 -8.55 12.07
N ALA A 125 -8.30 -8.25 11.18
CA ALA A 125 -7.62 -9.25 10.37
C ALA A 125 -6.79 -10.23 11.21
N TYR A 126 -6.02 -9.71 12.17
CA TYR A 126 -5.23 -10.54 13.09
C TYR A 126 -6.09 -11.50 13.89
N SER A 127 -7.23 -11.03 14.41
CA SER A 127 -8.18 -11.85 15.17
C SER A 127 -8.79 -13.00 14.36
N ARG A 128 -8.94 -12.81 13.04
CA ARG A 128 -9.40 -13.86 12.11
C ARG A 128 -8.29 -14.83 11.67
N GLY A 129 -7.02 -14.54 11.99
CA GLY A 129 -5.87 -15.31 11.54
C GLY A 129 -5.45 -15.01 10.10
N ASP A 130 -5.92 -13.91 9.53
CA ASP A 130 -5.48 -13.41 8.23
C ASP A 130 -3.97 -13.09 8.29
N THR A 131 -3.29 -13.20 7.15
CA THR A 131 -1.82 -13.03 7.10
C THR A 131 -1.36 -11.94 6.16
N ASP A 132 -2.09 -11.70 5.09
CA ASP A 132 -1.71 -10.76 4.03
C ASP A 132 -2.66 -9.56 3.98
N PHE A 133 -2.14 -8.36 4.28
CA PHE A 133 -2.94 -7.13 4.33
C PHE A 133 -3.60 -6.81 2.98
N LEU A 134 -2.88 -7.05 1.89
CA LEU A 134 -3.41 -6.79 0.58
C LEU A 134 -4.54 -7.75 0.20
N ARG A 135 -4.26 -9.05 0.27
CA ARG A 135 -5.20 -10.11 -0.18
C ARG A 135 -6.38 -10.28 0.77
N ASP A 136 -6.08 -10.30 2.07
CA ASP A 136 -7.07 -10.67 3.07
C ASP A 136 -7.88 -9.46 3.56
N VAL A 137 -7.36 -8.24 3.40
CA VAL A 137 -8.05 -7.01 3.83
C VAL A 137 -8.45 -6.16 2.63
N LEU A 138 -7.49 -5.61 1.87
CA LEU A 138 -7.78 -4.61 0.86
C LEU A 138 -8.66 -5.16 -0.27
N LEU A 139 -8.29 -6.31 -0.85
CA LEU A 139 -9.07 -6.91 -1.94
C LEU A 139 -10.50 -7.29 -1.53
N ARG A 140 -10.69 -7.75 -0.29
CA ARG A 140 -12.03 -8.12 0.19
C ARG A 140 -12.92 -6.92 0.48
N LYS A 141 -12.33 -5.77 0.82
CA LYS A 141 -13.06 -4.58 1.29
C LYS A 141 -13.26 -3.50 0.22
N VAL A 142 -12.93 -3.77 -1.05
CA VAL A 142 -13.11 -2.80 -2.16
C VAL A 142 -14.55 -2.29 -2.29
N GLY A 143 -15.55 -3.13 -2.01
CA GLY A 143 -16.96 -2.74 -2.05
C GLY A 143 -17.48 -2.09 -0.77
N GLU A 144 -16.78 -2.26 0.36
CA GLU A 144 -17.21 -1.81 1.68
C GLU A 144 -16.63 -0.45 2.06
N LEU A 145 -15.31 -0.26 1.79
CA LEU A 145 -14.58 0.95 2.12
C LEU A 145 -14.60 1.95 0.97
N LYS A 146 -14.56 3.23 1.31
CA LYS A 146 -14.37 4.31 0.35
C LYS A 146 -12.89 4.40 -0.01
N MET A 147 -12.51 3.70 -1.06
CA MET A 147 -11.13 3.68 -1.56
C MET A 147 -11.00 4.62 -2.74
N TYR A 148 -9.96 5.46 -2.76
CA TYR A 148 -9.67 6.42 -3.84
C TYR A 148 -8.24 6.28 -4.34
N GLY A 149 -8.05 6.57 -5.63
CA GLY A 149 -6.73 6.70 -6.24
C GLY A 149 -6.25 8.15 -6.20
N TRP A 150 -5.01 8.37 -5.77
CA TRP A 150 -4.30 9.63 -5.96
C TRP A 150 -3.24 9.45 -7.04
N ARG A 151 -3.40 10.18 -8.16
CA ARG A 151 -2.47 10.11 -9.27
C ARG A 151 -1.18 10.82 -8.93
N TYR A 152 -0.07 10.16 -9.18
CA TYR A 152 1.27 10.69 -9.01
C TYR A 152 2.02 10.67 -10.34
N ASP A 153 2.36 11.85 -10.86
CA ASP A 153 3.04 12.02 -12.14
C ASP A 153 4.56 12.24 -11.97
N GLY A 154 5.07 12.21 -10.73
CA GLY A 154 6.50 12.33 -10.44
C GLY A 154 7.24 11.00 -10.61
N TYR A 155 8.54 11.06 -10.35
CA TYR A 155 9.38 9.87 -10.39
C TYR A 155 9.01 8.89 -9.27
N VAL A 156 8.79 7.64 -9.64
CA VAL A 156 8.65 6.53 -8.73
C VAL A 156 9.27 5.28 -9.35
N GLY A 157 9.99 4.51 -8.57
CA GLY A 157 10.62 3.28 -9.01
C GLY A 157 10.61 2.20 -7.92
N CYS A 158 10.74 0.96 -8.34
CA CYS A 158 10.85 -0.19 -7.44
C CYS A 158 12.24 -0.81 -7.56
N ILE A 159 12.93 -0.95 -6.44
CA ILE A 159 14.26 -1.59 -6.37
C ILE A 159 14.07 -3.02 -5.89
N SER A 160 13.73 -3.92 -6.80
CA SER A 160 13.48 -5.34 -6.51
C SER A 160 14.42 -6.29 -7.26
N SER A 161 15.21 -5.76 -8.21
CA SER A 161 16.19 -6.52 -8.98
C SER A 161 17.47 -5.71 -9.20
N LEU A 162 18.60 -6.41 -9.54
CA LEU A 162 19.84 -5.75 -9.92
C LEU A 162 19.68 -4.83 -11.15
N PRO A 163 19.01 -5.25 -12.23
CA PRO A 163 18.70 -4.35 -13.35
C PRO A 163 17.86 -3.15 -12.94
N GLY A 164 16.84 -3.33 -12.11
CA GLY A 164 16.03 -2.26 -11.54
C GLY A 164 16.86 -1.28 -10.73
N TYR A 165 17.69 -1.77 -9.80
CA TYR A 165 18.62 -0.94 -9.03
C TYR A 165 19.52 -0.09 -9.93
N PHE A 166 20.15 -0.69 -10.94
CA PHE A 166 21.03 0.00 -11.85
C PHE A 166 20.30 1.09 -12.65
N ASN A 167 19.13 0.77 -13.21
CA ASN A 167 18.34 1.71 -13.99
C ASN A 167 17.87 2.90 -13.14
N HIS A 168 17.44 2.66 -11.91
CA HIS A 168 17.00 3.73 -11.01
C HIS A 168 18.14 4.63 -10.53
N ASN A 169 19.37 4.11 -10.40
CA ASN A 169 20.54 4.94 -10.06
C ASN A 169 20.99 5.88 -11.18
N ILE A 170 20.71 5.55 -12.46
CA ILE A 170 21.10 6.38 -13.60
C ILE A 170 20.03 7.44 -13.90
N ASN A 171 18.77 7.17 -13.58
CA ASN A 171 17.63 7.98 -13.99
C ASN A 171 17.06 8.89 -12.87
N VAL A 172 17.74 8.96 -11.71
CA VAL A 172 17.39 9.86 -10.59
C VAL A 172 18.07 11.21 -10.73
#